data_a104bb01d0bf28a635a4a22ae11e1c62
#
_entry.id   a104bb01d0bf28a635a4a22ae11e1c62
#
_cell.length_a   1.000
_cell.length_b   1.000
_cell.length_c   1.000
_cell.angle_alpha   90.00
_cell.angle_beta   90.00
_cell.angle_gamma   90.00
#
_symmetry.space_group_name_H-M   'P 1'
#
loop_
_entity.id
_entity.type
_entity.pdbx_description
1 polymer ?
#
loop_
_entity_poly.entity_id
_entity_poly.type
_entity_poly.pdbx_seq_one_letter_code
_entity_poly.pdbx_strand_id
1 'polypeptide(L)'
;SYRGDNVGATAEVGEPKHGGRAASASVWTSWTASANGIVTYSTQGSTFDTTLAVYTGSTLDSLTLRAADADSGGYLTSKVRFNAIKDTVYHVAIDGFNGATGDVALGWALEETGSALPVITAHPQSQTGVVGGQVKFDVSLAVETGKVGYSWFKEGSWIVGEVSKSLVLEDLEVADAGTYSVRVTSSGESVVSEVAQLTISLSEDAPEVEVSTKLDLGAYVTAG
;
A
#
# COMPACT_ATOMS: atom_id res chain seq x y z
N SER A 1 -6.68 24.39 8.83
CA SER A 1 -5.95 24.80 7.61
C SER A 1 -4.55 25.30 7.98
N TYR A 2 -3.61 25.10 7.08
CA TYR A 2 -2.25 25.63 7.16
C TYR A 2 -1.99 26.55 5.98
N ARG A 3 -1.21 27.60 6.22
CA ARG A 3 -0.70 28.50 5.19
C ARG A 3 0.78 28.77 5.45
N GLY A 4 1.59 28.73 4.39
CA GLY A 4 3.03 28.95 4.42
C GLY A 4 3.55 29.00 2.99
N ASP A 5 4.81 28.70 2.80
CA ASP A 5 5.44 28.54 1.48
C ASP A 5 6.46 27.39 1.54
N ASN A 6 6.93 26.95 0.38
CA ASN A 6 8.03 26.01 0.26
C ASN A 6 9.28 26.61 -0.42
N VAL A 7 9.39 27.95 -0.42
CA VAL A 7 10.52 28.65 -1.01
C VAL A 7 11.79 28.38 -0.20
N GLY A 8 12.80 27.81 -0.82
CA GLY A 8 14.05 27.43 -0.16
C GLY A 8 13.99 26.11 0.59
N ALA A 9 12.84 25.41 0.60
CA ALA A 9 12.78 24.07 1.11
C ALA A 9 13.57 23.08 0.23
N THR A 10 14.06 22.02 0.83
CA THR A 10 14.84 20.97 0.16
C THR A 10 14.37 19.60 0.64
N ALA A 11 14.50 18.59 -0.21
CA ALA A 11 14.25 17.22 0.22
C ALA A 11 15.36 16.73 1.16
N GLU A 12 14.98 15.93 2.15
CA GLU A 12 15.91 15.25 3.04
C GLU A 12 16.41 13.94 2.42
N VAL A 13 17.62 13.52 2.81
CA VAL A 13 18.17 12.23 2.36
C VAL A 13 17.32 11.09 2.90
N GLY A 14 16.80 10.25 2.02
CA GLY A 14 15.91 9.13 2.40
C GLY A 14 14.43 9.50 2.41
N GLU A 15 14.08 10.72 2.05
CA GLU A 15 12.69 11.14 1.94
C GLU A 15 11.92 10.31 0.87
N PRO A 16 10.72 9.81 1.19
CA PRO A 16 9.95 9.01 0.25
C PRO A 16 9.42 9.85 -0.91
N LYS A 17 8.96 9.18 -1.95
CA LYS A 17 8.29 9.83 -3.08
C LYS A 17 6.90 10.35 -2.68
N HIS A 18 6.59 11.58 -3.09
CA HIS A 18 5.28 12.20 -2.90
C HIS A 18 4.48 12.16 -4.20
N GLY A 19 3.28 11.59 -4.18
CA GLY A 19 2.48 11.45 -5.41
C GLY A 19 3.19 10.69 -6.54
N GLY A 20 4.11 9.76 -6.20
CA GLY A 20 4.93 9.03 -7.17
C GLY A 20 6.16 9.80 -7.68
N ARG A 21 6.40 11.02 -7.23
CA ARG A 21 7.53 11.89 -7.61
C ARG A 21 8.61 11.91 -6.54
N ALA A 22 9.87 12.03 -6.95
CA ALA A 22 10.96 12.23 -6.00
C ALA A 22 10.74 13.55 -5.25
N ALA A 23 11.00 13.54 -3.94
CA ALA A 23 10.94 14.74 -3.12
C ALA A 23 11.95 15.78 -3.61
N SER A 24 11.59 17.06 -3.53
CA SER A 24 12.38 18.16 -4.07
C SER A 24 12.40 19.41 -3.17
N ALA A 25 11.26 20.01 -2.92
CA ALA A 25 11.06 21.21 -2.10
C ALA A 25 9.91 20.97 -1.11
N SER A 26 10.00 19.88 -0.36
CA SER A 26 8.94 19.42 0.53
C SER A 26 8.84 20.26 1.80
N VAL A 27 7.61 20.49 2.24
CA VAL A 27 7.30 21.00 3.58
C VAL A 27 6.38 20.03 4.29
N TRP A 28 6.59 19.87 5.59
CA TRP A 28 5.90 18.87 6.38
C TRP A 28 5.07 19.49 7.50
N THR A 29 3.93 18.90 7.74
CA THR A 29 3.11 19.16 8.93
C THR A 29 2.61 17.86 9.50
N SER A 30 2.15 17.88 10.75
CA SER A 30 1.55 16.71 11.39
C SER A 30 0.19 17.04 11.98
N TRP A 31 -0.67 16.02 12.02
CA TRP A 31 -2.00 16.13 12.61
C TRP A 31 -2.33 14.83 13.34
N THR A 32 -2.86 14.95 14.56
CA THR A 32 -3.37 13.81 15.30
C THR A 32 -4.88 13.74 15.11
N ALA A 33 -5.39 12.59 14.66
CA ALA A 33 -6.81 12.41 14.44
C ALA A 33 -7.60 12.47 15.75
N SER A 34 -8.55 13.38 15.84
CA SER A 34 -9.43 13.55 17.02
C SER A 34 -10.50 12.46 17.12
N ALA A 35 -10.85 11.81 16.00
CA ALA A 35 -11.85 10.76 15.90
C ALA A 35 -11.52 9.81 14.74
N ASN A 36 -12.17 8.64 14.71
CA ASN A 36 -12.22 7.82 13.51
C ASN A 36 -13.09 8.51 12.47
N GLY A 37 -12.65 8.51 11.21
CA GLY A 37 -13.41 9.16 10.16
C GLY A 37 -12.71 9.20 8.82
N ILE A 38 -13.36 9.84 7.86
CA ILE A 38 -12.78 10.11 6.57
C ILE A 38 -12.15 11.50 6.60
N VAL A 39 -10.85 11.54 6.38
CA VAL A 39 -10.11 12.80 6.23
C VAL A 39 -9.93 13.12 4.75
N THR A 40 -10.21 14.38 4.41
CA THR A 40 -9.85 14.95 3.11
C THR A 40 -8.82 16.05 3.34
N TYR A 41 -7.66 15.97 2.68
CA TYR A 41 -6.70 17.04 2.54
C TYR A 41 -6.72 17.59 1.12
N SER A 42 -6.53 18.91 0.97
CA SER A 42 -6.45 19.57 -0.33
C SER A 42 -5.45 20.71 -0.27
N THR A 43 -4.63 20.82 -1.31
CA THR A 43 -3.70 21.94 -1.53
C THR A 43 -4.32 23.07 -2.37
N GLN A 44 -5.63 23.03 -2.58
CA GLN A 44 -6.35 24.06 -3.35
C GLN A 44 -6.11 25.47 -2.76
N GLY A 45 -5.69 26.39 -3.63
CA GLY A 45 -5.30 27.75 -3.24
C GLY A 45 -3.78 27.91 -3.06
N SER A 46 -2.98 26.87 -3.27
CA SER A 46 -1.54 26.99 -3.49
C SER A 46 -1.25 27.67 -4.84
N THR A 47 -0.09 28.33 -4.95
CA THR A 47 0.27 29.12 -6.15
C THR A 47 1.17 28.36 -7.14
N PHE A 48 1.44 27.09 -6.89
CA PHE A 48 2.31 26.24 -7.71
C PHE A 48 1.71 24.84 -7.87
N ASP A 49 2.27 24.07 -8.78
CA ASP A 49 1.93 22.67 -9.03
C ASP A 49 2.38 21.80 -7.86
N THR A 50 1.42 21.26 -7.11
CA THR A 50 1.68 20.57 -5.84
C THR A 50 1.62 19.05 -5.99
N THR A 51 2.42 18.34 -5.20
CA THR A 51 2.20 16.94 -4.85
C THR A 51 1.90 16.83 -3.35
N LEU A 52 1.03 15.92 -2.98
CA LEU A 52 0.56 15.73 -1.61
C LEU A 52 0.68 14.28 -1.22
N ALA A 53 1.25 14.00 -0.05
CA ALA A 53 1.34 12.65 0.48
C ALA A 53 1.11 12.65 1.99
N VAL A 54 0.49 11.58 2.49
CA VAL A 54 0.18 11.39 3.91
C VAL A 54 0.77 10.09 4.38
N TYR A 55 1.45 10.14 5.52
CA TYR A 55 2.18 9.00 6.09
C TYR A 55 1.80 8.81 7.56
N THR A 56 2.08 7.60 8.06
CA THR A 56 2.23 7.28 9.48
C THR A 56 3.64 6.75 9.69
N GLY A 57 4.15 6.81 10.91
CA GLY A 57 5.53 6.42 11.27
C GLY A 57 6.17 7.51 12.12
N SER A 58 7.28 7.21 12.76
CA SER A 58 7.97 8.14 13.68
C SER A 58 9.31 8.66 13.15
N THR A 59 9.85 8.04 12.10
CA THR A 59 11.12 8.41 11.45
C THR A 59 10.98 8.24 9.94
N LEU A 60 11.83 8.88 9.14
CA LEU A 60 11.78 8.81 7.68
C LEU A 60 11.77 7.37 7.14
N ASP A 61 12.59 6.51 7.73
CA ASP A 61 12.74 5.09 7.33
C ASP A 61 11.57 4.21 7.76
N SER A 62 10.73 4.69 8.69
CA SER A 62 9.54 3.98 9.18
C SER A 62 8.24 4.51 8.60
N LEU A 63 8.31 5.49 7.69
CA LEU A 63 7.13 6.09 7.09
C LEU A 63 6.35 5.07 6.26
N THR A 64 5.08 4.96 6.55
CA THR A 64 4.12 4.15 5.78
C THR A 64 3.14 5.07 5.07
N LEU A 65 3.12 5.01 3.75
CA LEU A 65 2.22 5.82 2.92
C LEU A 65 0.75 5.43 3.18
N ARG A 66 -0.10 6.42 3.40
CA ARG A 66 -1.55 6.25 3.59
C ARG A 66 -2.35 6.74 2.39
N ALA A 67 -1.96 7.87 1.82
CA ALA A 67 -2.56 8.42 0.62
C ALA A 67 -1.59 9.37 -0.07
N ALA A 68 -1.66 9.46 -1.38
CA ALA A 68 -0.88 10.43 -2.15
C ALA A 68 -1.63 10.83 -3.41
N ASP A 69 -1.37 12.04 -3.86
CA ASP A 69 -1.97 12.61 -5.07
C ASP A 69 -1.06 13.69 -5.66
N ALA A 70 -1.22 13.92 -6.97
CA ALA A 70 -0.51 14.98 -7.67
C ALA A 70 -1.46 16.04 -8.26
N ASP A 71 -2.61 15.66 -8.83
CA ASP A 71 -3.41 16.58 -9.66
C ASP A 71 -4.94 16.52 -9.43
N SER A 72 -5.43 15.65 -8.53
CA SER A 72 -6.89 15.46 -8.34
C SER A 72 -7.59 16.62 -7.63
N GLY A 73 -6.85 17.64 -7.16
CA GLY A 73 -7.39 18.84 -6.53
C GLY A 73 -7.93 19.89 -7.51
N GLY A 74 -7.62 19.72 -8.80
CA GLY A 74 -7.90 20.71 -9.85
C GLY A 74 -6.86 21.83 -9.93
N TYR A 75 -6.61 22.35 -11.14
CA TYR A 75 -5.64 23.43 -11.39
C TYR A 75 -4.25 23.18 -10.78
N LEU A 76 -3.66 22.01 -11.06
CA LEU A 76 -2.31 21.66 -10.58
C LEU A 76 -2.22 21.58 -9.04
N THR A 77 -3.34 21.30 -8.39
CA THR A 77 -3.38 21.08 -6.94
C THR A 77 -3.77 19.65 -6.60
N SER A 78 -3.37 19.20 -5.43
CA SER A 78 -3.54 17.82 -4.98
C SER A 78 -4.70 17.69 -4.00
N LYS A 79 -5.35 16.52 -4.00
CA LYS A 79 -6.41 16.17 -3.05
C LYS A 79 -6.35 14.70 -2.69
N VAL A 80 -6.23 14.39 -1.42
CA VAL A 80 -6.28 13.02 -0.90
C VAL A 80 -7.46 12.82 0.03
N ARG A 81 -7.98 11.59 0.06
CA ARG A 81 -9.04 11.18 0.97
C ARG A 81 -8.71 9.78 1.52
N PHE A 82 -8.70 9.62 2.82
CA PHE A 82 -8.37 8.36 3.48
C PHE A 82 -9.09 8.20 4.82
N ASN A 83 -9.07 6.97 5.36
CA ASN A 83 -9.62 6.69 6.68
C ASN A 83 -8.59 7.04 7.75
N ALA A 84 -8.95 7.95 8.65
CA ALA A 84 -8.17 8.28 9.82
C ALA A 84 -8.63 7.47 11.04
N ILE A 85 -7.68 7.03 11.83
CA ILE A 85 -7.89 6.34 13.10
C ILE A 85 -7.63 7.32 14.22
N LYS A 86 -8.57 7.41 15.16
CA LYS A 86 -8.43 8.26 16.34
C LYS A 86 -7.08 8.05 17.03
N ASP A 87 -6.51 9.13 17.55
CA ASP A 87 -5.24 9.20 18.27
C ASP A 87 -4.00 8.80 17.44
N THR A 88 -4.16 8.57 16.13
CA THR A 88 -3.04 8.33 15.21
C THR A 88 -2.47 9.65 14.71
N VAL A 89 -1.14 9.76 14.70
CA VAL A 89 -0.41 10.88 14.11
C VAL A 89 -0.21 10.63 12.62
N TYR A 90 -0.65 11.57 11.81
CA TYR A 90 -0.44 11.59 10.37
C TYR A 90 0.54 12.70 10.01
N HIS A 91 1.55 12.38 9.23
CA HIS A 91 2.52 13.31 8.68
C HIS A 91 2.11 13.62 7.25
N VAL A 92 1.99 14.90 6.93
CA VAL A 92 1.53 15.39 5.63
C VAL A 92 2.68 16.13 4.96
N ALA A 93 3.12 15.61 3.82
CA ALA A 93 4.12 16.24 2.97
C ALA A 93 3.44 16.96 1.81
N ILE A 94 3.78 18.22 1.61
CA ILE A 94 3.42 19.02 0.45
C ILE A 94 4.72 19.32 -0.28
N ASP A 95 4.82 18.95 -1.54
CA ASP A 95 5.99 19.20 -2.36
C ASP A 95 5.60 19.85 -3.70
N GLY A 96 6.55 20.39 -4.40
CA GLY A 96 6.35 20.97 -5.72
C GLY A 96 6.67 19.99 -6.84
N PHE A 97 5.77 19.84 -7.79
CA PHE A 97 6.03 19.06 -8.98
C PHE A 97 7.28 19.59 -9.70
N ASN A 98 8.28 18.73 -9.91
CA ASN A 98 9.58 19.09 -10.51
C ASN A 98 10.29 20.26 -9.80
N GLY A 99 10.15 20.41 -8.50
CA GLY A 99 10.79 21.48 -7.72
C GLY A 99 10.07 22.83 -7.79
N ALA A 100 8.80 22.84 -8.18
CA ALA A 100 7.99 24.07 -8.16
C ALA A 100 7.87 24.60 -6.72
N THR A 101 7.92 25.92 -6.57
CA THR A 101 7.85 26.59 -5.27
C THR A 101 6.86 27.75 -5.30
N GLY A 102 6.29 28.07 -4.14
CA GLY A 102 5.35 29.18 -4.00
C GLY A 102 4.57 29.08 -2.69
N ASP A 103 3.47 29.80 -2.61
CA ASP A 103 2.60 29.79 -1.43
C ASP A 103 1.86 28.46 -1.30
N VAL A 104 1.94 27.86 -0.13
CA VAL A 104 1.24 26.62 0.25
C VAL A 104 -0.08 26.98 0.95
N ALA A 105 -1.17 26.43 0.46
CA ALA A 105 -2.45 26.39 1.14
C ALA A 105 -2.84 24.94 1.38
N LEU A 106 -2.91 24.47 2.63
CA LEU A 106 -3.40 23.16 2.99
C LEU A 106 -4.70 23.27 3.77
N GLY A 107 -5.78 22.82 3.19
CA GLY A 107 -7.06 22.63 3.84
C GLY A 107 -7.28 21.19 4.23
N TRP A 108 -7.97 20.94 5.34
CA TRP A 108 -8.43 19.59 5.67
C TRP A 108 -9.78 19.61 6.39
N ALA A 109 -10.51 18.53 6.24
CA ALA A 109 -11.75 18.24 6.95
C ALA A 109 -11.75 16.77 7.39
N LEU A 110 -12.22 16.52 8.60
CA LEU A 110 -12.54 15.21 9.13
C LEU A 110 -14.06 15.04 9.13
N GLU A 111 -14.55 14.08 8.35
CA GLU A 111 -15.92 13.60 8.43
C GLU A 111 -15.96 12.48 9.45
N GLU A 112 -16.37 12.78 10.67
CA GLU A 112 -16.51 11.77 11.73
C GLU A 112 -17.57 10.75 11.30
N THR A 113 -17.15 9.53 11.12
CA THR A 113 -18.05 8.43 10.84
C THR A 113 -18.34 7.72 12.14
N GLY A 114 -19.46 8.00 12.75
CA GLY A 114 -19.91 7.27 13.93
C GLY A 114 -19.94 5.79 13.63
N SER A 115 -18.97 5.06 14.11
CA SER A 115 -18.82 3.58 14.16
C SER A 115 -19.07 2.75 12.88
N ALA A 116 -19.18 3.33 11.68
CA ALA A 116 -19.61 2.60 10.49
C ALA A 116 -18.52 2.32 9.45
N LEU A 117 -17.33 2.89 9.54
CA LEU A 117 -16.26 2.55 8.62
C LEU A 117 -15.45 1.36 9.13
N PRO A 118 -15.11 0.42 8.25
CA PRO A 118 -14.22 -0.66 8.64
C PRO A 118 -12.82 -0.08 8.93
N VAL A 119 -12.42 -0.10 10.20
CA VAL A 119 -11.07 0.26 10.62
C VAL A 119 -10.26 -1.02 10.72
N ILE A 120 -9.29 -1.19 9.81
CA ILE A 120 -8.38 -2.33 9.85
C ILE A 120 -7.37 -2.09 10.98
N THR A 121 -7.34 -2.99 11.96
CA THR A 121 -6.41 -2.98 13.10
C THR A 121 -5.23 -3.92 12.93
N ALA A 122 -5.40 -4.97 12.11
CA ALA A 122 -4.31 -5.83 11.69
C ALA A 122 -4.45 -6.09 10.19
N HIS A 123 -3.40 -5.74 9.46
CA HIS A 123 -3.28 -6.00 8.03
C HIS A 123 -2.77 -7.42 7.77
N PRO A 124 -3.06 -8.01 6.60
CA PRO A 124 -2.44 -9.27 6.21
C PRO A 124 -0.92 -9.18 6.33
N GLN A 125 -0.29 -10.22 6.87
CA GLN A 125 1.15 -10.26 7.07
C GLN A 125 1.82 -11.01 5.93
N SER A 126 3.00 -10.53 5.51
CA SER A 126 3.82 -11.23 4.51
C SER A 126 4.24 -12.60 5.03
N GLN A 127 4.27 -13.60 4.14
CA GLN A 127 4.52 -15.00 4.47
C GLN A 127 5.44 -15.65 3.42
N THR A 128 6.07 -16.73 3.85
CA THR A 128 6.76 -17.66 2.96
C THR A 128 6.02 -18.99 2.99
N GLY A 129 5.62 -19.47 1.82
CA GLY A 129 5.03 -20.79 1.63
C GLY A 129 5.99 -21.73 0.92
N VAL A 130 5.68 -23.02 0.93
CA VAL A 130 6.39 -24.08 0.20
C VAL A 130 5.45 -24.63 -0.86
N VAL A 131 5.95 -25.00 -2.03
CA VAL A 131 5.15 -25.65 -3.08
C VAL A 131 4.40 -26.87 -2.53
N GLY A 132 3.10 -26.96 -2.83
CA GLY A 132 2.18 -27.98 -2.29
C GLY A 132 1.72 -27.72 -0.86
N GLY A 133 2.18 -26.65 -0.21
CA GLY A 133 1.79 -26.26 1.14
C GLY A 133 0.55 -25.35 1.16
N GLN A 134 0.33 -24.72 2.31
CA GLN A 134 -0.81 -23.82 2.54
C GLN A 134 -0.33 -22.56 3.24
N VAL A 135 -0.94 -21.41 2.90
CA VAL A 135 -0.82 -20.17 3.65
C VAL A 135 -2.19 -19.56 3.92
N LYS A 136 -2.28 -18.75 4.97
CA LYS A 136 -3.51 -18.06 5.35
C LYS A 136 -3.21 -16.58 5.62
N PHE A 137 -3.88 -15.70 4.92
CA PHE A 137 -3.89 -14.27 5.19
C PHE A 137 -5.15 -13.92 5.98
N ASP A 138 -4.98 -13.12 7.02
CA ASP A 138 -6.06 -12.64 7.89
C ASP A 138 -6.07 -11.11 7.95
N VAL A 139 -7.25 -10.53 8.11
CA VAL A 139 -7.43 -9.12 8.42
C VAL A 139 -8.24 -8.97 9.71
N SER A 140 -7.91 -8.00 10.55
CA SER A 140 -8.69 -7.70 11.76
C SER A 140 -9.25 -6.28 11.70
N LEU A 141 -10.44 -6.10 12.24
CA LEU A 141 -11.14 -4.82 12.32
C LEU A 141 -11.32 -4.39 13.77
N ALA A 142 -11.32 -3.08 14.02
CA ALA A 142 -11.56 -2.52 15.35
C ALA A 142 -12.96 -2.83 15.86
N VAL A 143 -13.94 -2.80 14.96
CA VAL A 143 -15.35 -3.10 15.26
C VAL A 143 -15.95 -3.81 14.06
N GLU A 144 -16.55 -4.96 14.29
CA GLU A 144 -17.32 -5.70 13.29
C GLU A 144 -18.82 -5.48 13.55
N THR A 145 -19.35 -4.28 13.23
CA THR A 145 -20.77 -3.98 13.33
C THR A 145 -21.42 -3.96 11.95
N GLY A 146 -22.55 -4.65 11.81
CA GLY A 146 -23.30 -4.73 10.57
C GLY A 146 -22.75 -5.74 9.55
N LYS A 147 -23.16 -5.59 8.30
CA LYS A 147 -22.66 -6.43 7.19
C LYS A 147 -21.30 -5.91 6.73
N VAL A 148 -20.27 -6.68 6.99
CA VAL A 148 -18.92 -6.44 6.45
C VAL A 148 -18.70 -7.37 5.27
N GLY A 149 -18.29 -6.79 4.13
CA GLY A 149 -17.89 -7.53 2.94
C GLY A 149 -16.38 -7.49 2.79
N TYR A 150 -15.81 -8.56 2.26
CA TYR A 150 -14.39 -8.68 1.96
C TYR A 150 -14.21 -8.99 0.47
N SER A 151 -13.13 -8.52 -0.11
CA SER A 151 -12.71 -8.87 -1.46
C SER A 151 -11.20 -8.89 -1.50
N TRP A 152 -10.62 -10.06 -1.82
CA TRP A 152 -9.19 -10.23 -1.89
C TRP A 152 -8.64 -9.94 -3.28
N PHE A 153 -7.41 -9.45 -3.33
CA PHE A 153 -6.73 -9.09 -4.56
C PHE A 153 -5.32 -9.69 -4.56
N LYS A 154 -4.90 -10.17 -5.73
CA LYS A 154 -3.53 -10.55 -6.02
C LYS A 154 -2.99 -9.63 -7.11
N GLU A 155 -1.83 -9.00 -6.89
CA GLU A 155 -1.24 -8.02 -7.83
C GLU A 155 -2.25 -6.94 -8.29
N GLY A 156 -3.15 -6.52 -7.38
CA GLY A 156 -4.22 -5.56 -7.68
C GLY A 156 -5.42 -6.14 -8.44
N SER A 157 -5.38 -7.40 -8.88
CA SER A 157 -6.47 -8.10 -9.55
C SER A 157 -7.35 -8.84 -8.55
N TRP A 158 -8.68 -8.69 -8.68
CA TRP A 158 -9.62 -9.35 -7.78
C TRP A 158 -9.56 -10.87 -7.91
N ILE A 159 -9.47 -11.56 -6.77
CA ILE A 159 -9.56 -13.01 -6.67
C ILE A 159 -11.04 -13.36 -6.56
N VAL A 160 -11.61 -13.88 -7.63
CA VAL A 160 -13.06 -14.16 -7.74
C VAL A 160 -13.48 -15.21 -6.71
N GLY A 161 -14.50 -14.87 -5.92
CA GLY A 161 -15.07 -15.79 -4.92
C GLY A 161 -14.47 -15.67 -3.52
N GLU A 162 -13.33 -15.00 -3.37
CA GLU A 162 -12.69 -14.80 -2.07
C GLU A 162 -13.29 -13.60 -1.34
N VAL A 163 -14.32 -13.90 -0.54
CA VAL A 163 -15.17 -12.92 0.16
C VAL A 163 -15.15 -13.07 1.68
N SER A 164 -14.24 -13.90 2.20
CA SER A 164 -14.09 -14.17 3.62
C SER A 164 -13.09 -13.21 4.28
N LYS A 165 -13.15 -13.07 5.61
CA LYS A 165 -12.18 -12.32 6.43
C LYS A 165 -10.75 -12.84 6.26
N SER A 166 -10.61 -14.12 5.95
CA SER A 166 -9.35 -14.78 5.69
C SER A 166 -9.31 -15.28 4.25
N LEU A 167 -8.12 -15.19 3.62
CA LEU A 167 -7.80 -15.86 2.38
C LEU A 167 -6.91 -17.06 2.70
N VAL A 168 -7.34 -18.25 2.29
CA VAL A 168 -6.57 -19.48 2.41
C VAL A 168 -6.16 -19.92 1.01
N LEU A 169 -4.86 -20.08 0.80
CA LEU A 169 -4.30 -20.64 -0.43
C LEU A 169 -3.77 -22.04 -0.10
N GLU A 170 -4.32 -23.05 -0.73
CA GLU A 170 -3.94 -24.45 -0.60
C GLU A 170 -3.19 -24.91 -1.86
N ASP A 171 -2.42 -26.00 -1.76
CA ASP A 171 -1.66 -26.57 -2.87
C ASP A 171 -0.80 -25.52 -3.60
N LEU A 172 -0.04 -24.74 -2.83
CA LEU A 172 0.73 -23.60 -3.32
C LEU A 172 1.60 -23.95 -4.54
N GLU A 173 1.50 -23.11 -5.56
CA GLU A 173 2.35 -23.13 -6.74
C GLU A 173 3.31 -21.94 -6.77
N VAL A 174 4.38 -22.00 -7.56
CA VAL A 174 5.31 -20.86 -7.75
C VAL A 174 4.56 -19.63 -8.28
N ALA A 175 3.51 -19.85 -9.07
CA ALA A 175 2.67 -18.79 -9.59
C ALA A 175 1.87 -18.05 -8.51
N ASP A 176 1.74 -18.60 -7.29
CA ASP A 176 1.05 -17.92 -6.19
C ASP A 176 1.89 -16.86 -5.50
N ALA A 177 3.19 -16.82 -5.75
CA ALA A 177 4.03 -15.72 -5.29
C ALA A 177 3.48 -14.38 -5.80
N GLY A 178 3.61 -13.33 -4.98
CA GLY A 178 3.15 -11.99 -5.34
C GLY A 178 2.57 -11.23 -4.16
N THR A 179 1.95 -10.09 -4.45
CA THR A 179 1.36 -9.21 -3.45
C THR A 179 -0.14 -9.47 -3.29
N TYR A 180 -0.59 -9.52 -2.03
CA TYR A 180 -1.97 -9.74 -1.65
C TYR A 180 -2.50 -8.58 -0.82
N SER A 181 -3.74 -8.20 -1.05
CA SER A 181 -4.45 -7.19 -0.25
C SER A 181 -5.93 -7.52 -0.17
N VAL A 182 -6.63 -6.95 0.81
CA VAL A 182 -8.06 -7.12 0.98
C VAL A 182 -8.77 -5.76 1.03
N ARG A 183 -9.85 -5.64 0.26
CA ARG A 183 -10.81 -4.55 0.41
C ARG A 183 -11.88 -4.98 1.38
N VAL A 184 -12.09 -4.17 2.41
CA VAL A 184 -13.15 -4.35 3.40
C VAL A 184 -14.21 -3.29 3.14
N THR A 185 -15.46 -3.70 3.03
CA THR A 185 -16.61 -2.82 2.77
C THR A 185 -17.63 -2.94 3.89
N SER A 186 -18.11 -1.81 4.39
CA SER A 186 -19.19 -1.75 5.37
C SER A 186 -20.05 -0.52 5.10
N SER A 187 -21.36 -0.65 5.15
CA SER A 187 -22.30 0.47 4.97
C SER A 187 -22.07 1.31 3.71
N GLY A 188 -21.57 0.70 2.63
CA GLY A 188 -21.29 1.39 1.36
C GLY A 188 -19.92 2.06 1.25
N GLU A 189 -19.17 2.11 2.34
CA GLU A 189 -17.79 2.62 2.37
C GLU A 189 -16.79 1.46 2.35
N SER A 190 -15.59 1.68 1.81
CA SER A 190 -14.57 0.65 1.75
C SER A 190 -13.18 1.16 2.08
N VAL A 191 -12.36 0.28 2.63
CA VAL A 191 -10.94 0.49 2.90
C VAL A 191 -10.15 -0.70 2.31
N VAL A 192 -8.94 -0.45 1.83
CA VAL A 192 -8.03 -1.50 1.36
C VAL A 192 -6.91 -1.65 2.38
N SER A 193 -6.54 -2.90 2.66
CA SER A 193 -5.40 -3.20 3.54
C SER A 193 -4.07 -2.75 2.93
N GLU A 194 -3.04 -2.73 3.76
CA GLU A 194 -1.67 -2.79 3.28
C GLU A 194 -1.47 -4.10 2.51
N VAL A 195 -0.47 -4.11 1.62
CA VAL A 195 -0.12 -5.31 0.85
C VAL A 195 0.72 -6.26 1.69
N ALA A 196 0.45 -7.56 1.56
CA ALA A 196 1.27 -8.63 2.10
C ALA A 196 2.00 -9.34 0.96
N GLN A 197 3.27 -9.62 1.11
CA GLN A 197 4.07 -10.36 0.14
C GLN A 197 4.01 -11.86 0.44
N LEU A 198 3.66 -12.67 -0.55
CA LEU A 198 3.86 -14.12 -0.52
C LEU A 198 5.11 -14.47 -1.32
N THR A 199 6.04 -15.15 -0.65
CA THR A 199 7.22 -15.75 -1.29
C THR A 199 7.03 -17.26 -1.30
N ILE A 200 7.32 -17.92 -2.42
CA ILE A 200 7.23 -19.38 -2.54
C ILE A 200 8.64 -19.98 -2.64
N SER A 201 8.93 -20.93 -1.77
CA SER A 201 10.12 -21.77 -1.85
C SER A 201 9.78 -23.15 -2.41
N LEU A 202 10.74 -23.75 -3.09
CA LEU A 202 10.62 -25.15 -3.52
C LEU A 202 10.71 -26.05 -2.28
N SER A 203 9.97 -27.16 -2.30
CA SER A 203 10.13 -28.21 -1.28
C SER A 203 11.53 -28.78 -1.36
N GLU A 204 12.20 -28.93 -0.21
CA GLU A 204 13.51 -29.60 -0.17
C GLU A 204 13.40 -31.10 -0.52
N ASP A 205 12.17 -31.66 -0.49
CA ASP A 205 11.89 -33.07 -0.88
C ASP A 205 11.59 -33.25 -2.37
N ALA A 206 11.81 -32.25 -3.22
CA ALA A 206 11.73 -32.46 -4.66
C ALA A 206 12.80 -33.48 -5.04
N PRO A 207 12.43 -34.66 -5.61
CA PRO A 207 13.43 -35.68 -5.99
C PRO A 207 14.47 -35.04 -6.91
N GLU A 208 15.75 -35.16 -6.53
CA GLU A 208 16.83 -34.77 -7.43
C GLU A 208 16.61 -35.51 -8.75
N VAL A 209 16.29 -34.78 -9.80
CA VAL A 209 16.32 -35.35 -11.14
C VAL A 209 17.79 -35.57 -11.46
N GLU A 210 18.26 -36.78 -11.22
CA GLU A 210 19.58 -37.20 -11.73
C GLU A 210 19.53 -37.03 -13.25
N VAL A 211 20.08 -35.94 -13.73
CA VAL A 211 20.37 -35.79 -15.15
C VAL A 211 21.53 -36.74 -15.43
N SER A 212 21.19 -37.96 -15.82
CA SER A 212 22.17 -38.91 -16.31
C SER A 212 22.81 -38.36 -17.59
N THR A 213 23.96 -37.75 -17.44
CA THR A 213 24.80 -37.28 -18.56
C THR A 213 25.61 -38.41 -19.18
N LYS A 214 25.15 -39.66 -19.11
CA LYS A 214 25.70 -40.73 -19.95
C LYS A 214 25.13 -40.57 -21.35
N LEU A 215 25.80 -39.77 -22.15
CA LEU A 215 25.75 -39.85 -23.59
C LEU A 215 26.49 -41.14 -23.98
N ASP A 216 25.76 -42.24 -24.16
CA ASP A 216 26.31 -43.48 -24.69
C ASP A 216 26.54 -43.27 -26.20
N LEU A 217 27.74 -42.82 -26.52
CA LEU A 217 28.24 -42.81 -27.91
C LEU A 217 28.56 -44.24 -28.29
N GLY A 218 27.50 -45.05 -28.50
CA GLY A 218 27.59 -46.37 -29.04
C GLY A 218 28.53 -46.38 -30.24
N ALA A 219 29.54 -47.23 -30.14
CA ALA A 219 30.62 -47.39 -31.08
C ALA A 219 30.13 -47.47 -32.53
N TYR A 220 30.44 -46.47 -33.34
CA TYR A 220 30.49 -46.60 -34.78
C TYR A 220 31.76 -47.35 -35.12
N VAL A 221 31.65 -48.68 -35.21
CA VAL A 221 32.70 -49.50 -35.85
C VAL A 221 32.48 -49.41 -37.34
N THR A 222 33.30 -48.64 -38.03
CA THR A 222 33.45 -48.71 -39.47
C THR A 222 34.19 -49.97 -39.81
N ALA A 223 33.51 -50.96 -40.37
CA ALA A 223 34.13 -52.03 -41.10
C ALA A 223 34.71 -51.51 -42.42
N GLY A 224 36.02 -51.64 -42.60
CA GLY A 224 36.72 -51.36 -43.83
C GLY A 224 36.53 -52.45 -44.86
#